data_ed3e007e6aa528f04272950a86e6b238
#
_entry.id   ed3e007e6aa528f04272950a86e6b238
#
_cell.length_a   1.000
_cell.length_b   1.000
_cell.length_c   1.000
_cell.angle_alpha   90.00
_cell.angle_beta   90.00
_cell.angle_gamma   90.00
#
_symmetry.space_group_name_H-M   'P 1'
#
loop_
_entity.id
_entity.type
_entity.pdbx_description
1 polymer ?
#
loop_
_entity_poly.entity_id
_entity_poly.type
_entity_poly.pdbx_seq_one_letter_code
_entity_poly.pdbx_strand_id
1 'polypeptide(L)'
;MSWINSNAEFLPRRNVGGWVASVTISESASDDLEITQHPVQDGAAITDHAYKKPVMLSIEVQYSDNLTGVPIDEQYRRLLTLQNTRDPIDVVTGKRIYRNMLIKAISETTDKTTDKVLSIKMDLQEIILVAVSTVKIPASSQKKAAQK
;
A
#
# COMPACT_ATOMS: atom_id res chain seq x y z
N MET A 1 -4.99 -42.24 -10.92
CA MET A 1 -4.78 -41.52 -9.67
C MET A 1 -4.66 -40.05 -10.00
N SER A 2 -5.70 -39.31 -9.80
CA SER A 2 -5.65 -37.88 -10.07
C SER A 2 -5.23 -37.17 -8.76
N TRP A 3 -4.02 -36.65 -8.78
CA TRP A 3 -3.57 -35.68 -7.80
C TRP A 3 -4.14 -34.32 -8.18
N ILE A 4 -5.44 -34.15 -7.96
CA ILE A 4 -6.02 -32.81 -7.98
C ILE A 4 -5.66 -32.23 -6.63
N ASN A 5 -4.60 -31.41 -6.64
CA ASN A 5 -4.29 -30.55 -5.52
C ASN A 5 -5.40 -29.49 -5.45
N SER A 6 -6.43 -29.75 -4.67
CA SER A 6 -7.59 -28.86 -4.47
C SER A 6 -7.29 -27.64 -3.63
N ASN A 7 -6.02 -27.33 -3.40
CA ASN A 7 -5.53 -26.09 -2.84
C ASN A 7 -4.91 -25.19 -3.91
N ALA A 8 -5.55 -25.06 -5.07
CA ALA A 8 -5.39 -23.85 -5.84
C ALA A 8 -6.02 -22.73 -5.01
N GLU A 9 -5.26 -22.15 -4.07
CA GLU A 9 -5.58 -20.87 -3.52
C GLU A 9 -5.83 -19.96 -4.72
N PHE A 10 -7.08 -19.53 -4.83
CA PHE A 10 -7.50 -18.59 -5.85
C PHE A 10 -6.76 -17.31 -5.52
N LEU A 11 -5.54 -17.16 -6.06
CA LEU A 11 -4.78 -15.92 -5.92
C LEU A 11 -5.69 -14.81 -6.45
N PRO A 12 -6.15 -13.92 -5.60
CA PRO A 12 -7.05 -12.86 -6.02
C PRO A 12 -6.38 -12.10 -7.15
N ARG A 13 -7.14 -11.75 -8.18
CA ARG A 13 -6.61 -10.96 -9.30
C ARG A 13 -5.91 -9.74 -8.75
N ARG A 14 -4.72 -9.47 -9.26
CA ARG A 14 -3.96 -8.26 -8.92
C ARG A 14 -4.86 -7.04 -9.06
N ASN A 15 -5.00 -6.29 -8.00
CA ASN A 15 -5.81 -5.07 -8.00
C ASN A 15 -5.25 -4.02 -7.07
N VAL A 16 -5.57 -2.77 -7.33
CA VAL A 16 -5.21 -1.60 -6.55
C VAL A 16 -6.51 -0.93 -6.11
N GLY A 17 -6.94 -1.17 -4.87
CA GLY A 17 -8.20 -0.63 -4.35
C GLY A 17 -9.42 -1.01 -5.19
N GLY A 18 -9.44 -2.23 -5.77
CA GLY A 18 -10.49 -2.69 -6.67
C GLY A 18 -10.28 -2.36 -8.15
N TRP A 19 -9.33 -1.50 -8.50
CA TRP A 19 -8.93 -1.27 -9.88
C TRP A 19 -8.03 -2.41 -10.38
N VAL A 20 -8.35 -2.98 -11.53
CA VAL A 20 -7.66 -4.14 -12.11
C VAL A 20 -6.98 -3.75 -13.42
N ALA A 21 -5.67 -3.98 -13.50
CA ALA A 21 -4.91 -3.83 -14.73
C ALA A 21 -5.11 -5.02 -15.69
N SER A 22 -4.95 -4.79 -16.99
CA SER A 22 -4.92 -5.88 -17.97
C SER A 22 -3.65 -6.71 -17.81
N VAL A 23 -2.51 -6.05 -17.66
CA VAL A 23 -1.20 -6.68 -17.48
C VAL A 23 -0.38 -5.90 -16.46
N THR A 24 0.30 -6.60 -15.56
CA THR A 24 1.34 -6.03 -14.69
C THR A 24 2.71 -6.31 -15.32
N ILE A 25 3.47 -5.26 -15.61
CA ILE A 25 4.79 -5.35 -16.22
C ILE A 25 5.84 -5.59 -15.15
N SER A 26 5.85 -4.72 -14.14
CA SER A 26 6.81 -4.79 -13.05
C SER A 26 6.19 -4.46 -11.70
N GLU A 27 6.77 -5.00 -10.65
CA GLU A 27 6.38 -4.80 -9.27
C GLU A 27 7.67 -4.74 -8.44
N SER A 28 7.87 -3.65 -7.74
CA SER A 28 9.01 -3.44 -6.84
C SER A 28 8.51 -2.95 -5.50
N ALA A 29 8.85 -3.68 -4.43
CA ALA A 29 8.51 -3.31 -3.06
C ALA A 29 9.78 -3.16 -2.24
N SER A 30 9.82 -2.14 -1.38
CA SER A 30 10.87 -1.90 -0.39
C SER A 30 10.28 -1.96 1.01
N ASP A 31 10.82 -2.88 1.80
CA ASP A 31 10.50 -3.08 3.22
C ASP A 31 11.74 -2.71 4.04
N ASP A 32 11.78 -1.51 4.59
CA ASP A 32 12.95 -0.98 5.28
C ASP A 32 12.76 -1.00 6.80
N LEU A 33 13.83 -1.32 7.50
CA LEU A 33 13.94 -1.27 8.95
C LEU A 33 14.96 -0.20 9.35
N GLU A 34 14.54 0.77 10.16
CA GLU A 34 15.47 1.73 10.75
C GLU A 34 16.01 1.16 12.07
N ILE A 35 17.33 1.11 12.15
CA ILE A 35 18.04 0.62 13.35
C ILE A 35 18.82 1.78 13.93
N THR A 36 18.45 2.23 15.13
CA THR A 36 19.18 3.29 15.84
C THR A 36 20.33 2.68 16.65
N GLN A 37 21.51 3.25 16.47
CA GLN A 37 22.71 2.87 17.20
C GLN A 37 23.23 4.08 17.99
N HIS A 38 23.44 3.88 19.27
CA HIS A 38 24.11 4.88 20.12
C HIS A 38 25.54 4.46 20.37
N PRO A 39 26.54 5.31 20.01
CA PRO A 39 27.93 5.07 20.38
C PRO A 39 28.06 5.21 21.90
N VAL A 40 28.53 4.17 22.58
CA VAL A 40 28.92 4.22 23.98
C VAL A 40 30.42 4.44 24.09
N GLN A 41 30.86 5.07 25.19
CA GLN A 41 32.26 5.49 25.40
C GLN A 41 33.27 4.34 25.39
N ASP A 42 32.86 3.09 25.57
CA ASP A 42 33.71 1.89 25.58
C ASP A 42 33.64 1.05 24.30
N GLY A 43 33.49 1.66 23.14
CA GLY A 43 33.82 1.06 21.84
C GLY A 43 32.86 0.04 21.26
N ALA A 44 31.75 -0.31 21.90
CA ALA A 44 30.69 -1.14 21.34
C ALA A 44 29.45 -0.31 21.05
N ALA A 45 29.00 -0.27 19.79
CA ALA A 45 27.70 0.31 19.46
C ALA A 45 26.58 -0.59 20.01
N ILE A 46 25.72 -0.06 20.87
CA ILE A 46 24.53 -0.76 21.34
C ILE A 46 23.36 -0.40 20.44
N THR A 47 22.73 -1.39 19.85
CA THR A 47 21.47 -1.24 19.11
C THR A 47 20.35 -1.07 20.13
N ASP A 48 19.75 0.11 20.18
CA ASP A 48 18.75 0.45 21.19
C ASP A 48 17.33 0.17 20.70
N HIS A 49 17.00 0.61 19.50
CA HIS A 49 15.67 0.44 18.94
C HIS A 49 15.71 0.15 17.43
N ALA A 50 14.77 -0.68 16.98
CA ALA A 50 14.49 -0.90 15.58
C ALA A 50 13.00 -0.64 15.31
N TYR A 51 12.69 0.16 14.29
CA TYR A 51 11.31 0.38 13.87
C TYR A 51 11.16 0.19 12.37
N LYS A 52 10.00 -0.36 11.99
CA LYS A 52 9.67 -0.60 10.59
C LYS A 52 9.28 0.71 9.91
N LYS A 53 9.89 1.02 8.77
CA LYS A 53 9.46 2.12 7.91
C LYS A 53 8.20 1.74 7.13
N PRO A 54 7.39 2.72 6.70
CA PRO A 54 6.29 2.46 5.78
C PRO A 54 6.77 1.79 4.50
N VAL A 55 6.06 0.76 4.07
CA VAL A 55 6.37 0.05 2.82
C VAL A 55 6.20 0.99 1.63
N MET A 56 7.15 0.96 0.72
CA MET A 56 7.07 1.63 -0.58
C MET A 56 6.85 0.57 -1.65
N LEU A 57 5.86 0.79 -2.51
CA LEU A 57 5.49 -0.13 -3.58
C LEU A 57 5.40 0.65 -4.90
N SER A 58 6.17 0.24 -5.90
CA SER A 58 6.08 0.75 -7.25
C SER A 58 5.56 -0.34 -8.17
N ILE A 59 4.50 -0.05 -8.91
CA ILE A 59 3.87 -0.97 -9.84
C ILE A 59 3.80 -0.32 -11.21
N GLU A 60 4.25 -1.03 -12.22
CA GLU A 60 4.09 -0.66 -13.62
C GLU A 60 3.09 -1.60 -14.28
N VAL A 61 2.05 -1.04 -14.85
CA VAL A 61 0.92 -1.80 -15.41
C VAL A 61 0.55 -1.28 -16.79
N GLN A 62 -0.04 -2.16 -17.58
CA GLN A 62 -0.69 -1.80 -18.83
C GLN A 62 -2.17 -2.13 -18.78
N TYR A 63 -2.95 -1.26 -19.38
CA TYR A 63 -4.38 -1.41 -19.53
C TYR A 63 -4.77 -1.24 -21.00
N SER A 64 -5.62 -2.12 -21.51
CA SER A 64 -6.18 -2.07 -22.85
C SER A 64 -7.70 -2.25 -22.80
N ASP A 65 -8.41 -1.42 -23.51
CA ASP A 65 -9.87 -1.49 -23.64
C ASP A 65 -10.35 -2.77 -24.34
N ASN A 66 -9.56 -3.28 -25.28
CA ASN A 66 -9.87 -4.52 -26.02
C ASN A 66 -10.02 -5.75 -25.11
N LEU A 67 -9.37 -5.75 -23.93
CA LEU A 67 -9.39 -6.87 -22.99
C LEU A 67 -10.50 -6.75 -21.94
N THR A 68 -10.97 -5.55 -21.65
CA THR A 68 -11.86 -5.28 -20.52
C THR A 68 -13.20 -4.69 -20.94
N GLY A 69 -13.28 -4.12 -22.16
CA GLY A 69 -14.48 -3.45 -22.67
C GLY A 69 -14.80 -2.10 -22.00
N VAL A 70 -13.90 -1.60 -21.15
CA VAL A 70 -14.06 -0.28 -20.50
C VAL A 70 -13.08 0.70 -21.15
N PRO A 71 -13.52 1.91 -21.52
CA PRO A 71 -12.67 2.92 -22.14
C PRO A 71 -11.46 3.29 -21.27
N ILE A 72 -10.31 3.53 -21.91
CA ILE A 72 -9.05 3.87 -21.27
C ILE A 72 -9.19 5.12 -20.38
N ASP A 73 -9.87 6.15 -20.88
CA ASP A 73 -10.08 7.42 -20.16
C ASP A 73 -10.91 7.24 -18.88
N GLU A 74 -11.88 6.34 -18.89
CA GLU A 74 -12.68 6.02 -17.71
C GLU A 74 -11.83 5.31 -16.65
N GLN A 75 -10.97 4.39 -17.06
CA GLN A 75 -10.08 3.69 -16.13
C GLN A 75 -9.04 4.62 -15.51
N TYR A 76 -8.50 5.53 -16.30
CA TYR A 76 -7.58 6.54 -15.79
C TYR A 76 -8.25 7.48 -14.77
N ARG A 77 -9.48 7.94 -15.06
CA ARG A 77 -10.26 8.76 -14.12
C ARG A 77 -10.54 8.01 -12.81
N ARG A 78 -10.80 6.70 -12.87
CA ARG A 78 -10.98 5.88 -11.66
C ARG A 78 -9.74 5.87 -10.79
N LEU A 79 -8.55 5.74 -11.39
CA LEU A 79 -7.27 5.82 -10.65
C LEU A 79 -7.06 7.20 -10.02
N LEU A 80 -7.31 8.27 -10.77
CA LEU A 80 -7.23 9.64 -10.23
C LEU A 80 -8.23 9.85 -9.09
N THR A 81 -9.42 9.27 -9.19
CA THR A 81 -10.41 9.33 -8.10
C THR A 81 -9.91 8.62 -6.86
N LEU A 82 -9.35 7.41 -6.98
CA LEU A 82 -8.75 6.69 -5.86
C LEU A 82 -7.64 7.51 -5.18
N GLN A 83 -6.80 8.17 -5.95
CA GLN A 83 -5.76 9.05 -5.42
C GLN A 83 -6.35 10.27 -4.69
N ASN A 84 -7.36 10.90 -5.28
CA ASN A 84 -7.98 12.12 -4.74
C ASN A 84 -8.80 11.86 -3.47
N THR A 85 -9.40 10.70 -3.33
CA THR A 85 -10.15 10.29 -2.15
C THR A 85 -9.26 10.24 -0.90
N ARG A 86 -7.97 9.92 -1.07
CA ARG A 86 -6.98 9.81 0.02
C ARG A 86 -7.35 8.77 1.07
N ASP A 87 -8.23 7.85 0.74
CA ASP A 87 -8.57 6.74 1.61
C ASP A 87 -7.50 5.63 1.49
N PRO A 88 -7.15 5.00 2.60
CA PRO A 88 -6.26 3.84 2.55
C PRO A 88 -6.89 2.71 1.75
N ILE A 89 -6.14 2.19 0.80
CA ILE A 89 -6.58 1.11 -0.08
C ILE A 89 -5.73 -0.15 0.15
N ASP A 90 -6.32 -1.30 -0.14
CA ASP A 90 -5.59 -2.56 -0.19
C ASP A 90 -5.10 -2.82 -1.61
N VAL A 91 -3.84 -3.23 -1.72
CA VAL A 91 -3.22 -3.60 -2.98
C VAL A 91 -2.91 -5.07 -2.97
N VAL A 92 -3.53 -5.80 -3.88
CA VAL A 92 -3.31 -7.24 -4.04
C VAL A 92 -2.35 -7.46 -5.20
N THR A 93 -1.22 -8.06 -4.91
CA THR A 93 -0.22 -8.43 -5.92
C THR A 93 -0.14 -9.95 -6.06
N GLY A 94 0.69 -10.42 -6.99
CA GLY A 94 0.92 -11.86 -7.15
C GLY A 94 1.70 -12.51 -5.99
N LYS A 95 2.27 -11.71 -5.08
CA LYS A 95 3.13 -12.18 -4.00
C LYS A 95 2.51 -12.03 -2.63
N ARG A 96 1.88 -10.86 -2.37
CA ARG A 96 1.25 -10.57 -1.08
C ARG A 96 0.19 -9.48 -1.20
N ILE A 97 -0.54 -9.27 -0.12
CA ILE A 97 -1.50 -8.18 0.03
C ILE A 97 -0.83 -7.07 0.85
N TYR A 98 -0.81 -5.86 0.31
CA TYR A 98 -0.37 -4.65 0.99
C TYR A 98 -1.61 -3.91 1.48
N ARG A 99 -1.67 -3.63 2.77
CA ARG A 99 -2.80 -2.93 3.39
C ARG A 99 -2.47 -1.48 3.69
N ASN A 100 -3.51 -0.65 3.79
CA ASN A 100 -3.37 0.77 4.14
C ASN A 100 -2.41 1.53 3.22
N MET A 101 -2.49 1.28 1.92
CA MET A 101 -1.66 1.95 0.93
C MET A 101 -2.34 3.23 0.42
N LEU A 102 -1.55 4.28 0.21
CA LEU A 102 -1.98 5.48 -0.51
C LEU A 102 -1.22 5.60 -1.82
N ILE A 103 -1.89 6.02 -2.86
CA ILE A 103 -1.27 6.31 -4.15
C ILE A 103 -0.57 7.67 -4.03
N LYS A 104 0.76 7.64 -3.99
CA LYS A 104 1.60 8.83 -3.89
C LYS A 104 1.74 9.53 -5.24
N ALA A 105 2.00 8.77 -6.29
CA ALA A 105 2.19 9.29 -7.64
C ALA A 105 1.61 8.33 -8.68
N ILE A 106 1.06 8.91 -9.72
CA ILE A 106 0.62 8.22 -10.94
C ILE A 106 1.34 8.89 -12.09
N SER A 107 2.08 8.10 -12.87
CA SER A 107 2.76 8.56 -14.08
C SER A 107 2.23 7.78 -15.27
N GLU A 108 1.77 8.51 -16.28
CA GLU A 108 1.31 7.95 -17.54
C GLU A 108 2.40 8.11 -18.59
N THR A 109 2.63 7.06 -19.37
CA THR A 109 3.52 7.12 -20.53
C THR A 109 2.72 6.73 -21.77
N THR A 110 2.61 7.66 -22.71
CA THR A 110 1.98 7.44 -24.01
C THR A 110 3.06 7.45 -25.07
N ASP A 111 3.12 6.41 -25.90
CA ASP A 111 3.99 6.33 -27.06
C ASP A 111 3.16 6.24 -28.33
N LYS A 112 3.71 6.71 -29.45
CA LYS A 112 3.05 6.71 -30.79
C LYS A 112 2.54 5.33 -31.23
N THR A 113 3.10 4.27 -30.69
CA THR A 113 2.74 2.88 -30.99
C THR A 113 1.63 2.35 -30.08
N THR A 114 1.26 3.07 -29.02
CA THR A 114 0.38 2.60 -27.95
C THR A 114 -0.89 3.43 -27.75
N ASP A 115 -1.42 4.05 -28.81
CA ASP A 115 -2.68 4.84 -28.72
C ASP A 115 -3.87 4.07 -28.11
N LYS A 116 -3.79 2.73 -28.11
CA LYS A 116 -4.83 1.84 -27.56
C LYS A 116 -4.41 1.13 -26.26
N VAL A 117 -3.27 1.50 -25.68
CA VAL A 117 -2.75 0.93 -24.45
C VAL A 117 -2.31 2.02 -23.51
N LEU A 118 -2.88 2.02 -22.33
CA LEU A 118 -2.49 2.92 -21.24
C LEU A 118 -1.38 2.28 -20.42
N SER A 119 -0.18 2.84 -20.46
CA SER A 119 0.94 2.44 -19.61
C SER A 119 1.03 3.37 -18.40
N ILE A 120 0.86 2.81 -17.22
CA ILE A 120 0.83 3.55 -15.96
C ILE A 120 1.89 3.00 -15.01
N LYS A 121 2.66 3.91 -14.43
CA LYS A 121 3.48 3.65 -13.26
C LYS A 121 2.85 4.29 -12.04
N MET A 122 2.62 3.50 -11.01
CA MET A 122 2.05 3.95 -9.73
C MET A 122 3.06 3.73 -8.62
N ASP A 123 3.30 4.78 -7.85
CA ASP A 123 4.08 4.70 -6.62
C ASP A 123 3.12 4.83 -5.44
N LEU A 124 3.13 3.81 -4.57
CA LEU A 124 2.27 3.70 -3.40
C LEU A 124 3.12 3.65 -2.14
N GLN A 125 2.57 4.19 -1.06
CA GLN A 125 3.21 4.19 0.25
C GLN A 125 2.23 3.73 1.32
N GLU A 126 2.69 2.85 2.20
CA GLU A 126 1.93 2.42 3.38
C GLU A 126 1.75 3.59 4.35
N ILE A 127 0.56 3.72 4.93
CA ILE A 127 0.33 4.61 6.07
C ILE A 127 0.17 3.79 7.34
N ILE A 128 0.84 4.25 8.39
CA ILE A 128 0.75 3.61 9.71
C ILE A 128 -0.41 4.25 10.46
N LEU A 129 -1.50 3.52 10.59
CA LEU A 129 -2.67 3.95 11.35
C LEU A 129 -2.43 3.65 12.84
N VAL A 130 -2.31 4.68 13.66
CA VAL A 130 -2.23 4.54 15.12
C VAL A 130 -3.63 4.71 15.69
N ALA A 131 -4.15 3.66 16.34
CA ALA A 131 -5.39 3.76 17.08
C ALA A 131 -5.12 4.54 18.38
N VAL A 132 -5.64 5.77 18.47
CA VAL A 132 -5.63 6.54 19.72
C VAL A 132 -6.81 6.08 20.57
N SER A 133 -6.54 5.23 21.56
CA SER A 133 -7.55 4.92 22.57
C SER A 133 -7.62 6.04 23.61
N THR A 134 -8.68 6.82 23.58
CA THR A 134 -9.00 7.74 24.65
C THR A 134 -9.49 6.94 25.85
N VAL A 135 -8.66 6.82 26.87
CA VAL A 135 -9.08 6.31 28.17
C VAL A 135 -9.98 7.38 28.81
N LYS A 136 -11.28 7.13 28.85
CA LYS A 136 -12.20 7.93 29.65
C LYS A 136 -11.87 7.69 31.13
N ILE A 137 -11.21 8.63 31.76
CA ILE A 137 -11.00 8.60 33.22
C ILE A 137 -12.37 8.84 33.85
N PRO A 138 -12.92 7.92 34.66
CA PRO A 138 -14.20 8.10 35.31
C PRO A 138 -14.12 9.32 36.26
N ALA A 139 -15.11 10.17 36.21
CA ALA A 139 -15.19 11.44 36.96
C ALA A 139 -15.13 11.28 38.49
N SER A 140 -15.15 10.07 39.01
CA SER A 140 -15.08 9.77 40.44
C SER A 140 -13.68 9.93 41.05
N SER A 141 -12.62 10.01 40.25
CA SER A 141 -11.25 10.18 40.78
C SER A 141 -10.85 11.64 41.00
N GLN A 142 -11.67 12.62 40.52
CA GLN A 142 -11.37 14.06 40.72
C GLN A 142 -11.86 14.66 42.02
N LYS A 143 -12.64 13.93 42.82
CA LYS A 143 -13.22 14.49 44.08
C LYS A 143 -12.34 14.40 45.33
N LYS A 144 -11.14 13.80 45.22
CA LYS A 144 -10.27 13.61 46.42
C LYS A 144 -9.12 14.60 46.58
N ALA A 145 -8.95 15.54 45.64
CA ALA A 145 -7.86 16.53 45.72
C ALA A 145 -8.28 17.95 46.18
N ALA A 146 -9.53 18.16 46.54
CA ALA A 146 -10.08 19.50 46.90
C ALA A 146 -10.55 19.63 48.34
N GLN A 147 -9.94 18.91 49.29
CA GLN A 147 -10.13 19.14 50.73
C GLN A 147 -8.79 19.15 51.43
N LYS A 148 -8.20 20.31 51.47
CA LYS A 148 -7.37 20.83 52.54
C LYS A 148 -7.51 22.32 52.58
#